data_43bea19f4d676f8622fe00c141705af9
#
_entry.id   43bea19f4d676f8622fe00c141705af9
#
_cell.length_a   1.000
_cell.length_b   1.000
_cell.length_c   1.000
_cell.angle_alpha   90.00
_cell.angle_beta   90.00
_cell.angle_gamma   90.00
#
_symmetry.space_group_name_H-M   'P 1'
#
loop_
_entity.id
_entity.type
_entity.pdbx_description
1 polymer ?
#
loop_
_entity_poly.entity_id
_entity_poly.type
_entity_poly.pdbx_seq_one_letter_code
_entity_poly.pdbx_strand_id
1 'polypeptide(L)'
;MKKIGIVVVSMAFFAFAGCKDNKKASDIIDNIAEEASEVTESFTGETDKAKEIRVIMESKSETNSTGEVLFTEMENGVVRMRAKFSNMTPGTHAIHLHEKADCSSEDGTSAGGHWNPTNEKHGKWGDPEGYHKGDIGNFEVDEDGNGELTFETDEWCIGCDDDTKNIVGKAVIIHESPDDFVSQPTGDAGGRVSCGGIIE
;
A
#
# COMPACT_ATOMS: atom_id res chain seq x y z
N MET A 1 -31.60 31.51 27.97
CA MET A 1 -31.56 31.13 29.37
C MET A 1 -31.64 29.61 29.45
N LYS A 2 -30.51 28.91 29.49
CA LYS A 2 -30.43 27.46 29.77
C LYS A 2 -29.43 27.29 30.90
N LYS A 3 -29.93 26.69 31.99
CA LYS A 3 -29.22 26.51 33.24
C LYS A 3 -28.20 25.39 33.14
N ILE A 4 -26.96 25.68 33.57
CA ILE A 4 -25.86 24.71 33.71
C ILE A 4 -26.01 24.08 35.10
N GLY A 5 -26.19 22.77 35.15
CA GLY A 5 -26.21 21.99 36.39
C GLY A 5 -24.80 21.50 36.72
N ILE A 6 -24.32 21.94 37.88
CA ILE A 6 -23.04 21.52 38.47
C ILE A 6 -23.32 20.25 39.28
N VAL A 7 -22.68 19.13 38.89
CA VAL A 7 -22.66 17.90 39.68
C VAL A 7 -21.44 17.93 40.60
N VAL A 8 -21.67 18.05 41.91
CA VAL A 8 -20.65 17.94 42.94
C VAL A 8 -20.51 16.46 43.31
N VAL A 9 -19.35 15.86 43.02
CA VAL A 9 -18.99 14.52 43.46
C VAL A 9 -18.31 14.63 44.82
N SER A 10 -19.00 14.17 45.87
CA SER A 10 -18.47 14.04 47.23
C SER A 10 -17.48 12.88 47.31
N MET A 11 -16.22 13.16 47.60
CA MET A 11 -15.20 12.20 48.00
C MET A 11 -15.38 11.83 49.48
N ALA A 12 -15.75 10.58 49.72
CA ALA A 12 -15.76 10.03 51.08
C ALA A 12 -14.37 9.50 51.42
N PHE A 13 -13.72 10.14 52.40
CA PHE A 13 -12.49 9.64 53.04
C PHE A 13 -12.83 8.52 54.03
N PHE A 14 -12.39 7.29 53.72
CA PHE A 14 -12.31 6.21 54.71
C PHE A 14 -10.91 6.19 55.32
N ALA A 15 -10.82 6.60 56.59
CA ALA A 15 -9.66 6.41 57.43
C ALA A 15 -9.66 4.97 57.98
N PHE A 16 -8.72 4.13 57.58
CA PHE A 16 -8.42 2.88 58.29
C PHE A 16 -7.22 3.09 59.19
N ALA A 17 -7.50 2.98 60.49
CA ALA A 17 -6.48 2.92 61.53
C ALA A 17 -6.01 1.47 61.74
N GLY A 18 -4.71 1.28 61.62
CA GLY A 18 -3.86 0.34 62.34
C GLY A 18 -4.06 -1.15 62.21
N CYS A 19 -2.99 -1.84 61.71
CA CYS A 19 -2.37 -2.91 62.51
C CYS A 19 -1.01 -3.29 61.88
N LYS A 20 -0.05 -3.52 62.74
CA LYS A 20 1.28 -4.01 62.52
C LYS A 20 1.29 -5.36 61.79
N ASP A 21 2.00 -5.43 60.69
CA ASP A 21 2.92 -6.53 60.30
C ASP A 21 3.48 -6.25 58.90
N ASN A 22 4.57 -5.45 58.86
CA ASN A 22 5.21 -4.95 57.65
C ASN A 22 6.21 -5.92 57.02
N LYS A 23 6.16 -7.20 57.34
CA LYS A 23 7.13 -8.18 56.80
C LYS A 23 6.59 -9.08 55.69
N LYS A 24 5.26 -9.17 55.54
CA LYS A 24 4.62 -10.00 54.51
C LYS A 24 4.25 -9.25 53.24
N ALA A 25 4.19 -7.94 53.29
CA ALA A 25 3.87 -7.12 52.11
C ALA A 25 5.10 -6.83 51.24
N SER A 26 6.30 -6.81 51.81
CA SER A 26 7.55 -6.63 51.11
C SER A 26 7.88 -7.85 50.24
N ASP A 27 7.74 -9.08 50.76
CA ASP A 27 8.03 -10.31 50.02
C ASP A 27 7.03 -10.56 48.87
N ILE A 28 5.81 -10.02 48.93
CA ILE A 28 4.82 -10.12 47.85
C ILE A 28 5.13 -9.14 46.70
N ILE A 29 5.62 -7.95 47.06
CA ILE A 29 5.96 -6.93 46.05
C ILE A 29 7.21 -7.29 45.31
N ASP A 30 8.21 -7.88 45.97
CA ASP A 30 9.45 -8.33 45.33
C ASP A 30 9.20 -9.50 44.36
N ASN A 31 8.33 -10.46 44.72
CA ASN A 31 7.94 -11.54 43.81
C ASN A 31 7.12 -11.10 42.61
N ILE A 32 6.26 -10.07 42.74
CA ILE A 32 5.50 -9.53 41.60
C ILE A 32 6.40 -8.70 40.68
N ALA A 33 7.44 -8.05 41.24
CA ALA A 33 8.39 -7.30 40.41
C ALA A 33 9.32 -8.21 39.61
N GLU A 34 9.66 -9.41 40.14
CA GLU A 34 10.50 -10.38 39.48
C GLU A 34 9.74 -11.13 38.38
N GLU A 35 8.47 -11.50 38.58
CA GLU A 35 7.60 -12.06 37.53
C GLU A 35 7.24 -11.04 36.44
N ALA A 36 7.08 -9.75 36.79
CA ALA A 36 6.82 -8.69 35.81
C ALA A 36 8.05 -8.38 34.93
N SER A 37 9.26 -8.65 35.42
CA SER A 37 10.51 -8.45 34.70
C SER A 37 10.78 -9.60 33.71
N GLU A 38 10.38 -10.83 34.00
CA GLU A 38 10.52 -11.98 33.09
C GLU A 38 9.47 -11.96 31.96
N VAL A 39 8.30 -11.33 32.16
CA VAL A 39 7.26 -11.22 31.11
C VAL A 39 7.57 -10.10 30.11
N THR A 40 8.46 -9.17 30.42
CA THR A 40 8.83 -8.07 29.50
C THR A 40 9.99 -8.43 28.55
N GLU A 41 10.74 -9.50 28.79
CA GLU A 41 11.85 -9.91 27.89
C GLU A 41 11.43 -10.86 26.75
N SER A 42 10.22 -11.40 26.73
CA SER A 42 9.77 -12.29 25.66
C SER A 42 8.85 -11.64 24.61
N PHE A 43 8.66 -10.33 24.65
CA PHE A 43 7.81 -9.58 23.69
C PHE A 43 8.58 -8.53 22.88
N THR A 44 9.89 -8.73 22.65
CA THR A 44 10.59 -8.10 21.54
C THR A 44 10.52 -9.02 20.32
N GLY A 45 9.32 -9.46 19.96
CA GLY A 45 9.04 -9.81 18.60
C GLY A 45 9.17 -8.50 17.82
N GLU A 46 10.19 -8.39 17.00
CA GLU A 46 10.27 -7.47 15.91
C GLU A 46 8.93 -7.59 15.18
N THR A 47 8.00 -6.65 15.41
CA THR A 47 6.84 -6.53 14.56
C THR A 47 7.40 -6.07 13.23
N ASP A 48 7.60 -7.02 12.30
CA ASP A 48 7.84 -6.72 10.90
C ASP A 48 6.71 -5.76 10.49
N LYS A 49 7.04 -4.47 10.48
CA LYS A 49 6.13 -3.45 9.97
C LYS A 49 5.90 -3.83 8.52
N ALA A 50 4.65 -4.06 8.14
CA ALA A 50 4.27 -4.25 6.76
C ALA A 50 5.02 -3.20 5.91
N LYS A 51 5.76 -3.66 4.88
CA LYS A 51 6.48 -2.74 4.00
C LYS A 51 5.44 -1.99 3.17
N GLU A 52 5.54 -0.67 3.13
CA GLU A 52 4.63 0.18 2.38
C GLU A 52 5.39 1.19 1.51
N ILE A 53 4.95 1.34 0.27
CA ILE A 53 5.41 2.39 -0.63
C ILE A 53 4.20 3.16 -1.14
N ARG A 54 4.24 4.48 -0.97
CA ARG A 54 3.25 5.41 -1.51
C ARG A 54 3.82 6.08 -2.75
N VAL A 55 3.10 5.98 -3.85
CA VAL A 55 3.45 6.57 -5.14
C VAL A 55 2.46 7.69 -5.45
N ILE A 56 2.97 8.88 -5.69
CA ILE A 56 2.18 9.99 -6.21
C ILE A 56 2.23 9.97 -7.73
N MET A 57 1.07 10.02 -8.36
CA MET A 57 0.96 9.98 -9.82
C MET A 57 1.04 11.39 -10.39
N GLU A 58 1.92 11.55 -11.36
CA GLU A 58 2.10 12.79 -12.13
C GLU A 58 1.35 12.71 -13.44
N SER A 59 0.67 13.78 -13.83
CA SER A 59 -0.01 13.84 -15.12
C SER A 59 1.00 13.84 -16.29
N LYS A 60 0.64 13.19 -17.39
CA LYS A 60 1.42 13.09 -18.62
C LYS A 60 0.57 13.45 -19.83
N SER A 61 1.22 13.70 -20.99
CA SER A 61 0.54 13.96 -22.27
C SER A 61 -0.48 15.09 -22.19
N GLU A 62 -0.13 16.19 -21.50
CA GLU A 62 -0.98 17.37 -21.34
C GLU A 62 -2.35 17.10 -20.65
N THR A 63 -2.49 15.97 -19.93
CA THR A 63 -3.68 15.69 -19.10
C THR A 63 -3.61 16.42 -17.76
N ASN A 64 -4.67 16.31 -16.96
CA ASN A 64 -4.70 16.84 -15.59
C ASN A 64 -4.93 15.72 -14.56
N SER A 65 -4.73 14.46 -14.96
CA SER A 65 -4.94 13.31 -14.09
C SER A 65 -4.04 13.38 -12.86
N THR A 66 -4.61 13.13 -11.71
CA THR A 66 -3.90 13.03 -10.43
C THR A 66 -4.24 11.72 -9.75
N GLY A 67 -3.38 11.26 -8.87
CA GLY A 67 -3.67 10.02 -8.17
C GLY A 67 -2.61 9.63 -7.17
N GLU A 68 -2.92 8.56 -6.47
CA GLU A 68 -2.04 7.95 -5.49
C GLU A 68 -2.19 6.43 -5.58
N VAL A 69 -1.06 5.75 -5.50
CA VAL A 69 -1.01 4.29 -5.40
C VAL A 69 -0.26 3.90 -4.13
N LEU A 70 -0.88 3.06 -3.31
CA LEU A 70 -0.27 2.49 -2.10
C LEU A 70 -0.02 1.00 -2.32
N PHE A 71 1.24 0.60 -2.25
CA PHE A 71 1.66 -0.79 -2.18
C PHE A 71 1.90 -1.18 -0.74
N THR A 72 1.37 -2.31 -0.30
CA THR A 72 1.58 -2.88 1.04
C THR A 72 1.94 -4.35 0.90
N GLU A 73 3.14 -4.75 1.33
CA GLU A 73 3.52 -6.15 1.44
C GLU A 73 3.04 -6.69 2.79
N MET A 74 2.16 -7.68 2.75
CA MET A 74 1.55 -8.30 3.92
C MET A 74 2.45 -9.41 4.48
N GLU A 75 2.25 -9.81 5.73
CA GLU A 75 3.02 -10.86 6.41
C GLU A 75 3.04 -12.22 5.68
N ASN A 76 2.02 -12.51 4.88
CA ASN A 76 1.92 -13.72 4.06
C ASN A 76 2.66 -13.61 2.70
N GLY A 77 3.40 -12.53 2.46
CA GLY A 77 4.14 -12.28 1.23
C GLY A 77 3.31 -11.80 0.05
N VAL A 78 2.01 -11.54 0.24
CA VAL A 78 1.16 -10.95 -0.79
C VAL A 78 1.36 -9.44 -0.81
N VAL A 79 1.59 -8.85 -1.98
CA VAL A 79 1.58 -7.41 -2.18
C VAL A 79 0.19 -6.97 -2.61
N ARG A 80 -0.39 -6.04 -1.85
CA ARG A 80 -1.63 -5.35 -2.19
C ARG A 80 -1.31 -3.98 -2.74
N MET A 81 -1.84 -3.69 -3.92
CA MET A 81 -1.88 -2.36 -4.52
C MET A 81 -3.27 -1.78 -4.33
N ARG A 82 -3.38 -0.57 -3.82
CA ARG A 82 -4.60 0.25 -3.82
C ARG A 82 -4.32 1.54 -4.54
N ALA A 83 -5.12 1.83 -5.55
CA ALA A 83 -4.97 3.00 -6.40
C ALA A 83 -6.22 3.85 -6.36
N LYS A 84 -6.05 5.17 -6.36
CA LYS A 84 -7.12 6.17 -6.47
C LYS A 84 -6.68 7.25 -7.42
N PHE A 85 -7.55 7.57 -8.35
CA PHE A 85 -7.31 8.56 -9.40
C PHE A 85 -8.43 9.59 -9.45
N SER A 86 -8.11 10.79 -9.90
CA SER A 86 -9.05 11.90 -10.11
C SER A 86 -8.65 12.71 -11.33
N ASN A 87 -9.61 13.49 -11.85
CA ASN A 87 -9.45 14.32 -13.04
C ASN A 87 -9.09 13.51 -14.30
N MET A 88 -9.58 12.30 -14.39
CA MET A 88 -9.42 11.43 -15.54
C MET A 88 -10.60 11.56 -16.51
N THR A 89 -10.41 11.16 -17.75
CA THR A 89 -11.51 11.01 -18.70
C THR A 89 -12.39 9.83 -18.26
N PRO A 90 -13.73 9.97 -18.20
CA PRO A 90 -14.61 8.85 -17.90
C PRO A 90 -14.48 7.71 -18.90
N GLY A 91 -14.56 6.46 -18.40
CA GLY A 91 -14.46 5.24 -19.19
C GLY A 91 -13.45 4.25 -18.63
N THR A 92 -13.11 3.26 -19.44
CA THR A 92 -12.15 2.21 -19.06
C THR A 92 -10.73 2.61 -19.42
N HIS A 93 -9.80 2.47 -18.48
CA HIS A 93 -8.37 2.76 -18.64
C HIS A 93 -7.53 1.56 -18.23
N ALA A 94 -6.39 1.37 -18.92
CA ALA A 94 -5.41 0.38 -18.50
C ALA A 94 -4.44 0.93 -17.45
N ILE A 95 -3.96 0.04 -16.60
CA ILE A 95 -2.91 0.28 -15.61
C ILE A 95 -1.86 -0.81 -15.68
N HIS A 96 -0.58 -0.42 -15.78
CA HIS A 96 0.53 -1.37 -15.87
C HIS A 96 1.71 -0.93 -15.00
N LEU A 97 2.59 -1.89 -14.61
CA LEU A 97 3.94 -1.56 -14.17
C LEU A 97 4.87 -1.52 -15.39
N HIS A 98 5.66 -0.45 -15.47
CA HIS A 98 6.70 -0.25 -16.47
C HIS A 98 8.10 -0.45 -15.91
N GLU A 99 9.09 -0.65 -16.79
CA GLU A 99 10.44 -1.11 -16.44
C GLU A 99 11.22 -0.21 -15.49
N LYS A 100 10.98 1.13 -15.51
CA LYS A 100 11.83 2.11 -14.83
C LYS A 100 10.99 3.12 -14.06
N ALA A 101 11.39 3.45 -12.84
CA ALA A 101 10.81 4.53 -12.03
C ALA A 101 11.17 5.93 -12.57
N ASP A 102 11.20 6.09 -13.89
CA ASP A 102 11.56 7.33 -14.57
C ASP A 102 10.32 7.94 -15.23
N CYS A 103 9.78 8.99 -14.62
CA CYS A 103 8.65 9.76 -15.13
C CYS A 103 9.07 11.12 -15.69
N SER A 104 10.33 11.30 -16.11
CA SER A 104 10.88 12.61 -16.51
C SER A 104 10.40 13.11 -17.86
N SER A 105 10.00 12.22 -18.79
CA SER A 105 9.45 12.64 -20.09
C SER A 105 8.01 13.17 -19.96
N GLU A 106 7.65 14.10 -20.82
CA GLU A 106 6.31 14.71 -20.84
C GLU A 106 5.20 13.71 -21.20
N ASP A 107 5.54 12.72 -22.01
CA ASP A 107 4.64 11.65 -22.46
C ASP A 107 4.75 10.34 -21.67
N GLY A 108 5.55 10.31 -20.60
CA GLY A 108 5.78 9.13 -19.77
C GLY A 108 6.62 8.03 -20.41
N THR A 109 7.18 8.22 -21.63
CA THR A 109 7.93 7.17 -22.34
C THR A 109 9.28 6.83 -21.71
N SER A 110 9.84 7.71 -20.86
CA SER A 110 11.05 7.43 -20.07
C SER A 110 10.93 6.21 -19.15
N ALA A 111 9.70 5.83 -18.73
CA ALA A 111 9.45 4.64 -17.93
C ALA A 111 9.72 3.30 -18.66
N GLY A 112 9.96 3.33 -19.99
CA GLY A 112 10.20 2.12 -20.79
C GLY A 112 8.93 1.38 -21.20
N GLY A 113 9.04 0.09 -21.51
CA GLY A 113 7.95 -0.83 -21.82
C GLY A 113 7.29 -1.40 -20.53
N HIS A 114 6.34 -2.32 -20.71
CA HIS A 114 5.79 -3.09 -19.58
C HIS A 114 6.90 -3.87 -18.87
N TRP A 115 6.84 -3.94 -17.55
CA TRP A 115 7.79 -4.73 -16.77
C TRP A 115 7.59 -6.22 -17.04
N ASN A 116 8.53 -6.81 -17.78
CA ASN A 116 8.50 -8.19 -18.26
C ASN A 116 9.82 -8.92 -17.97
N PRO A 117 10.12 -9.25 -16.71
CA PRO A 117 11.38 -9.88 -16.33
C PRO A 117 11.49 -11.34 -16.79
N THR A 118 10.39 -11.97 -17.16
CA THR A 118 10.29 -13.39 -17.55
C THR A 118 10.23 -13.59 -19.07
N ASN A 119 10.20 -12.50 -19.86
CA ASN A 119 10.11 -12.50 -21.34
C ASN A 119 8.88 -13.26 -21.88
N GLU A 120 7.76 -13.11 -21.18
CA GLU A 120 6.47 -13.66 -21.63
C GLU A 120 5.81 -12.75 -22.67
N LYS A 121 4.74 -13.23 -23.31
CA LYS A 121 3.86 -12.40 -24.13
C LYS A 121 3.07 -11.44 -23.22
N HIS A 122 2.65 -10.31 -23.78
CA HIS A 122 1.60 -9.52 -23.18
C HIS A 122 0.27 -10.30 -23.11
N GLY A 123 -0.48 -10.15 -22.02
CA GLY A 123 -1.75 -10.84 -21.86
C GLY A 123 -2.50 -10.44 -20.59
N LYS A 124 -3.63 -11.04 -20.38
CA LYS A 124 -4.39 -10.83 -19.14
C LYS A 124 -3.70 -11.53 -17.98
N TRP A 125 -3.61 -10.87 -16.83
CA TRP A 125 -3.02 -11.45 -15.62
C TRP A 125 -3.60 -12.83 -15.31
N GLY A 126 -2.69 -13.82 -15.13
CA GLY A 126 -3.05 -15.22 -14.88
C GLY A 126 -3.40 -16.03 -16.13
N ASP A 127 -3.23 -15.47 -17.32
CA ASP A 127 -3.44 -16.23 -18.58
C ASP A 127 -2.39 -17.33 -18.72
N PRO A 128 -2.80 -18.60 -18.95
CA PRO A 128 -1.86 -19.70 -19.14
C PRO A 128 -1.00 -19.58 -20.41
N GLU A 129 -1.37 -18.72 -21.37
CA GLU A 129 -0.57 -18.43 -22.54
C GLU A 129 0.58 -17.45 -22.29
N GLY A 130 0.59 -16.75 -21.14
CA GLY A 130 1.59 -15.80 -20.71
C GLY A 130 1.00 -14.41 -20.43
N TYR A 131 1.71 -13.65 -19.58
CA TYR A 131 1.46 -12.23 -19.25
C TYR A 131 2.73 -11.63 -18.69
N HIS A 132 2.89 -10.31 -18.78
CA HIS A 132 4.00 -9.62 -18.12
C HIS A 132 3.72 -9.46 -16.61
N LYS A 133 4.75 -9.41 -15.81
CA LYS A 133 4.62 -9.09 -14.37
C LYS A 133 4.06 -7.69 -14.11
N GLY A 134 4.02 -6.86 -15.14
CA GLY A 134 3.42 -5.53 -15.12
C GLY A 134 1.99 -5.45 -15.64
N ASP A 135 1.40 -6.52 -16.18
CA ASP A 135 0.07 -6.50 -16.85
C ASP A 135 -1.06 -6.56 -15.82
N ILE A 136 -1.29 -5.47 -15.07
CA ILE A 136 -2.33 -5.41 -14.00
C ILE A 136 -3.74 -5.52 -14.60
N GLY A 137 -4.00 -4.76 -15.68
CA GLY A 137 -5.26 -4.81 -16.43
C GLY A 137 -6.00 -3.48 -16.49
N ASN A 138 -7.33 -3.54 -16.45
CA ASN A 138 -8.22 -2.39 -16.65
C ASN A 138 -8.97 -2.00 -15.38
N PHE A 139 -9.35 -0.72 -15.29
CA PHE A 139 -10.25 -0.18 -14.25
C PHE A 139 -11.19 0.86 -14.85
N GLU A 140 -12.30 1.12 -14.16
CA GLU A 140 -13.31 2.07 -14.60
C GLU A 140 -13.11 3.43 -13.92
N VAL A 141 -13.33 4.49 -14.69
CA VAL A 141 -13.40 5.88 -14.24
C VAL A 141 -14.83 6.37 -14.43
N ASP A 142 -15.41 6.91 -13.37
CA ASP A 142 -16.78 7.38 -13.33
C ASP A 142 -16.98 8.72 -14.12
N GLU A 143 -18.24 9.18 -14.19
CA GLU A 143 -18.59 10.42 -14.89
C GLU A 143 -17.98 11.68 -14.25
N ASP A 144 -17.60 11.59 -12.97
CA ASP A 144 -16.93 12.67 -12.22
C ASP A 144 -15.40 12.63 -12.38
N GLY A 145 -14.85 11.68 -13.15
CA GLY A 145 -13.44 11.53 -13.43
C GLY A 145 -12.67 10.82 -12.30
N ASN A 146 -13.34 10.06 -11.43
CA ASN A 146 -12.70 9.31 -10.37
C ASN A 146 -12.63 7.82 -10.70
N GLY A 147 -11.49 7.20 -10.41
CA GLY A 147 -11.27 5.76 -10.55
C GLY A 147 -10.59 5.16 -9.34
N GLU A 148 -10.96 3.93 -8.98
CA GLU A 148 -10.32 3.18 -7.90
C GLU A 148 -10.04 1.75 -8.35
N LEU A 149 -8.91 1.20 -7.89
CA LEU A 149 -8.54 -0.19 -8.14
C LEU A 149 -7.86 -0.78 -6.91
N THR A 150 -8.18 -2.04 -6.61
CA THR A 150 -7.39 -2.88 -5.70
C THR A 150 -6.92 -4.11 -6.45
N PHE A 151 -5.63 -4.41 -6.34
CA PHE A 151 -5.00 -5.57 -6.95
C PHE A 151 -4.11 -6.27 -5.92
N GLU A 152 -4.07 -7.60 -5.92
CA GLU A 152 -3.28 -8.38 -4.97
C GLU A 152 -2.56 -9.52 -5.71
N THR A 153 -1.29 -9.75 -5.34
CA THR A 153 -0.51 -10.85 -5.89
C THR A 153 0.64 -11.27 -4.96
N ASP A 154 1.01 -12.53 -4.98
CA ASP A 154 2.23 -13.11 -4.39
C ASP A 154 3.39 -13.18 -5.39
N GLU A 155 3.17 -12.66 -6.61
CA GLU A 155 4.19 -12.58 -7.65
C GLU A 155 5.02 -11.30 -7.60
N TRP A 156 4.71 -10.39 -6.67
CA TRP A 156 5.49 -9.17 -6.38
C TRP A 156 6.09 -9.21 -4.99
N CYS A 157 7.10 -8.38 -4.77
CA CYS A 157 7.66 -8.05 -3.45
C CYS A 157 8.16 -6.60 -3.41
N ILE A 158 8.35 -6.07 -2.22
CA ILE A 158 8.91 -4.73 -1.99
C ILE A 158 10.33 -4.88 -1.47
N GLY A 159 11.33 -4.47 -2.27
CA GLY A 159 12.75 -4.42 -1.88
C GLY A 159 13.35 -5.79 -1.55
N CYS A 160 12.92 -6.86 -2.21
CA CYS A 160 13.54 -8.17 -2.08
C CYS A 160 14.67 -8.39 -3.11
N ASP A 161 15.46 -9.45 -2.91
CA ASP A 161 16.60 -9.80 -3.80
C ASP A 161 16.18 -10.50 -5.11
N ASP A 162 14.88 -10.77 -5.32
CA ASP A 162 14.36 -11.39 -6.54
C ASP A 162 13.94 -10.31 -7.55
N ASP A 163 14.81 -10.03 -8.52
CA ASP A 163 14.57 -9.04 -9.58
C ASP A 163 13.33 -9.34 -10.44
N THR A 164 12.85 -10.60 -10.45
CA THR A 164 11.64 -10.98 -11.18
C THR A 164 10.35 -10.68 -10.42
N LYS A 165 10.46 -10.29 -9.15
CA LYS A 165 9.34 -9.95 -8.25
C LYS A 165 9.43 -8.53 -7.69
N ASN A 166 10.63 -7.95 -7.61
CA ASN A 166 10.84 -6.67 -6.95
C ASN A 166 10.28 -5.50 -7.77
N ILE A 167 9.25 -4.85 -7.21
CA ILE A 167 8.59 -3.70 -7.85
C ILE A 167 9.31 -2.36 -7.60
N VAL A 168 10.28 -2.29 -6.69
CA VAL A 168 11.07 -1.07 -6.46
C VAL A 168 11.89 -0.75 -7.70
N GLY A 169 11.90 0.50 -8.11
CA GLY A 169 12.55 0.95 -9.34
C GLY A 169 11.68 0.80 -10.60
N LYS A 170 10.43 0.35 -10.49
CA LYS A 170 9.43 0.30 -11.56
C LYS A 170 8.55 1.55 -11.52
N ALA A 171 7.73 1.78 -12.56
CA ALA A 171 6.74 2.85 -12.56
C ALA A 171 5.33 2.31 -12.74
N VAL A 172 4.36 2.93 -12.08
CA VAL A 172 2.95 2.79 -12.41
C VAL A 172 2.64 3.71 -13.57
N ILE A 173 2.05 3.18 -14.64
CA ILE A 173 1.55 3.94 -15.78
C ILE A 173 0.05 3.71 -15.92
N ILE A 174 -0.67 4.80 -16.14
CA ILE A 174 -2.07 4.78 -16.57
C ILE A 174 -2.12 5.15 -18.04
N HIS A 175 -2.92 4.41 -18.79
CA HIS A 175 -3.09 4.61 -20.23
C HIS A 175 -4.42 5.31 -20.56
N GLU A 176 -4.47 5.88 -21.76
CA GLU A 176 -5.63 6.61 -22.29
C GLU A 176 -6.83 5.70 -22.56
N SER A 177 -6.57 4.44 -22.95
CA SER A 177 -7.56 3.47 -23.38
C SER A 177 -7.46 2.17 -22.58
N PRO A 178 -8.46 1.27 -22.69
CA PRO A 178 -8.35 -0.07 -22.12
C PRO A 178 -7.29 -0.91 -22.82
N ASP A 179 -6.70 -1.82 -22.06
CA ASP A 179 -5.91 -2.94 -22.55
C ASP A 179 -6.85 -3.99 -23.20
N ASP A 180 -6.56 -4.40 -24.42
CA ASP A 180 -7.30 -5.45 -25.14
C ASP A 180 -6.85 -6.87 -24.77
N PHE A 181 -5.76 -7.01 -23.97
CA PHE A 181 -5.12 -8.25 -23.51
C PHE A 181 -4.58 -9.17 -24.62
N VAL A 182 -4.50 -8.69 -25.84
CA VAL A 182 -4.16 -9.50 -27.04
C VAL A 182 -3.04 -8.88 -27.85
N SER A 183 -3.14 -7.57 -28.12
CA SER A 183 -2.20 -6.85 -29.00
C SER A 183 -0.82 -6.77 -28.39
N GLN A 184 0.19 -7.21 -29.16
CA GLN A 184 1.57 -7.22 -28.69
C GLN A 184 2.29 -5.92 -29.05
N PRO A 185 3.17 -5.39 -28.19
CA PRO A 185 3.57 -5.92 -26.88
C PRO A 185 2.79 -5.30 -25.71
N THR A 186 1.78 -4.47 -25.90
CA THR A 186 1.24 -3.58 -24.85
C THR A 186 -0.29 -3.43 -24.82
N GLY A 187 -1.04 -4.33 -25.49
CA GLY A 187 -2.50 -4.37 -25.41
C GLY A 187 -3.24 -3.21 -26.07
N ASP A 188 -2.59 -2.47 -26.98
CA ASP A 188 -3.14 -1.31 -27.71
C ASP A 188 -3.80 -0.25 -26.78
N ALA A 189 -3.26 -0.10 -25.57
CA ALA A 189 -3.83 0.75 -24.50
C ALA A 189 -3.68 2.27 -24.73
N GLY A 190 -3.07 2.67 -25.85
CA GLY A 190 -2.93 4.08 -26.23
C GLY A 190 -1.86 4.86 -25.47
N GLY A 191 -2.02 6.18 -25.42
CA GLY A 191 -1.09 7.11 -24.77
C GLY A 191 -1.02 6.90 -23.26
N ARG A 192 0.02 7.50 -22.62
CA ARG A 192 0.21 7.46 -21.17
C ARG A 192 -0.30 8.75 -20.58
N VAL A 193 -1.29 8.68 -19.72
CA VAL A 193 -1.95 9.86 -19.12
C VAL A 193 -1.45 10.16 -17.72
N SER A 194 -0.82 9.19 -17.05
CA SER A 194 -0.23 9.39 -15.72
C SER A 194 0.96 8.44 -15.49
N CYS A 195 1.95 8.89 -14.71
CA CYS A 195 3.16 8.15 -14.35
C CYS A 195 3.52 8.38 -12.89
N GLY A 196 3.93 7.32 -12.19
CA GLY A 196 4.44 7.42 -10.82
C GLY A 196 5.54 6.39 -10.56
N GLY A 197 6.74 6.84 -10.14
CA GLY A 197 7.86 5.96 -9.83
C GLY A 197 7.71 5.28 -8.47
N ILE A 198 7.94 3.97 -8.40
CA ILE A 198 7.97 3.18 -7.16
C ILE A 198 9.39 3.28 -6.60
N ILE A 199 9.58 4.19 -5.66
CA ILE A 199 10.88 4.48 -5.01
C ILE A 199 10.71 4.44 -3.50
N GLU A 200 11.74 3.95 -2.77
CA GLU A 200 11.83 3.97 -1.30
C GLU A 200 12.25 5.35 -0.77
#